data_a7c05b6b832af08beb7a9eabc561505a
#
_entry.id   a7c05b6b832af08beb7a9eabc561505a
#
_cell.length_a   1.000
_cell.length_b   1.000
_cell.length_c   1.000
_cell.angle_alpha   90.00
_cell.angle_beta   90.00
_cell.angle_gamma   90.00
#
_symmetry.space_group_name_H-M   'P 1'
#
loop_
_entity.id
_entity.type
_entity.pdbx_description
1 polymer ?
#
loop_
_entity_poly.entity_id
_entity_poly.type
_entity_poly.pdbx_seq_one_letter_code
_entity_poly.pdbx_strand_id
1 'polypeptide(L)'
;FEKLVWADADATTLTQANDLIWERKLNMLPLIDKNQRLRYMVFRKDYTDNKENELELTDSNKSYIVGAGINTRDYAERVPALIAAGVDVLCIDSSEGFSEWQRITIQHIREQYGDSVKVGAGNIVDGEGFRFLANAGADFIKVGIGGGSICITRETKGIGRGQATALIDVCAERDKYFKETGVYIPVCSDGGIVYDYHMTLALAMGAD
;
A
#
# COMPACT_ATOMS: atom_id res chain seq x y z
N PHE A 1 8.22 0.34 -42.72
CA PHE A 1 9.27 0.27 -41.66
C PHE A 1 10.42 1.25 -41.88
N GLU A 2 10.77 1.61 -43.11
CA GLU A 2 11.92 2.50 -43.42
C GLU A 2 11.86 3.92 -42.80
N LYS A 3 10.70 4.35 -42.31
CA LYS A 3 10.51 5.65 -41.65
C LYS A 3 10.14 5.56 -40.15
N LEU A 4 10.07 4.34 -39.60
CA LEU A 4 9.75 4.17 -38.18
C LEU A 4 11.01 4.35 -37.32
N VAL A 5 10.96 5.30 -36.40
CA VAL A 5 11.98 5.44 -35.36
C VAL A 5 11.69 4.44 -34.25
N TRP A 6 12.66 3.65 -33.90
CA TRP A 6 12.61 2.65 -32.84
C TRP A 6 13.94 2.58 -32.10
N ALA A 7 13.99 1.94 -30.94
CA ALA A 7 15.21 1.70 -30.20
C ALA A 7 15.28 0.25 -29.69
N ASP A 8 16.50 -0.20 -29.34
CA ASP A 8 16.73 -1.54 -28.82
C ASP A 8 16.22 -1.66 -27.38
N ALA A 9 15.34 -2.64 -27.12
CA ALA A 9 14.73 -2.85 -25.82
C ALA A 9 15.72 -3.26 -24.71
N ASP A 10 16.82 -3.95 -25.08
CA ASP A 10 17.81 -4.45 -24.13
C ASP A 10 18.92 -3.41 -23.83
N ALA A 11 19.10 -2.44 -24.73
CA ALA A 11 20.17 -1.45 -24.66
C ALA A 11 19.71 -0.02 -24.31
N THR A 12 18.41 0.27 -24.38
CA THR A 12 17.86 1.63 -24.22
C THR A 12 17.25 1.80 -22.84
N THR A 13 17.81 2.70 -22.03
CA THR A 13 17.19 3.12 -20.78
C THR A 13 15.97 3.99 -21.04
N LEU A 14 15.09 4.12 -20.05
CA LEU A 14 13.91 4.98 -20.16
C LEU A 14 14.28 6.45 -20.37
N THR A 15 15.35 6.93 -19.74
CA THR A 15 15.88 8.30 -19.96
C THR A 15 16.30 8.49 -21.41
N GLN A 16 17.08 7.57 -21.97
CA GLN A 16 17.50 7.63 -23.38
C GLN A 16 16.30 7.55 -24.36
N ALA A 17 15.28 6.75 -24.02
CA ALA A 17 14.06 6.68 -24.82
C ALA A 17 13.29 8.01 -24.79
N ASN A 18 13.22 8.67 -23.64
CA ASN A 18 12.61 10.00 -23.51
C ASN A 18 13.38 11.07 -24.26
N ASP A 19 14.71 11.07 -24.16
CA ASP A 19 15.58 12.00 -24.91
C ASP A 19 15.35 11.84 -26.42
N LEU A 20 15.29 10.62 -26.92
CA LEU A 20 15.04 10.33 -28.33
C LEU A 20 13.63 10.79 -28.77
N ILE A 21 12.62 10.62 -27.92
CA ILE A 21 11.25 11.12 -28.15
C ILE A 21 11.27 12.65 -28.31
N TRP A 22 11.99 13.36 -27.45
CA TRP A 22 12.10 14.82 -27.49
C TRP A 22 12.89 15.31 -28.72
N GLU A 23 14.07 14.76 -28.97
CA GLU A 23 14.93 15.12 -30.09
C GLU A 23 14.24 14.91 -31.46
N ARG A 24 13.53 13.78 -31.58
CA ARG A 24 12.84 13.39 -32.81
C ARG A 24 11.41 13.89 -32.91
N LYS A 25 10.91 14.62 -31.88
CA LYS A 25 9.53 15.12 -31.79
C LYS A 25 8.46 14.02 -31.99
N LEU A 26 8.73 12.84 -31.38
CA LEU A 26 7.84 11.70 -31.47
C LEU A 26 6.75 11.79 -30.41
N ASN A 27 5.59 11.16 -30.66
CA ASN A 27 4.56 10.94 -29.66
C ASN A 27 4.74 9.59 -28.94
N MET A 28 5.39 8.63 -29.60
CA MET A 28 5.68 7.30 -29.08
C MET A 28 6.97 6.75 -29.67
N LEU A 29 7.64 5.87 -28.93
CA LEU A 29 8.83 5.16 -29.35
C LEU A 29 8.67 3.67 -29.07
N PRO A 30 8.61 2.81 -30.12
CA PRO A 30 8.69 1.37 -29.93
C PRO A 30 10.09 0.94 -29.48
N LEU A 31 10.16 0.06 -28.49
CA LEU A 31 11.38 -0.65 -28.12
C LEU A 31 11.24 -2.10 -28.59
N ILE A 32 12.17 -2.54 -29.43
CA ILE A 32 12.16 -3.86 -30.05
C ILE A 32 13.37 -4.69 -29.61
N ASP A 33 13.20 -6.00 -29.56
CA ASP A 33 14.29 -6.93 -29.27
C ASP A 33 15.13 -7.26 -30.52
N LYS A 34 16.18 -8.05 -30.34
CA LYS A 34 17.08 -8.51 -31.40
C LYS A 34 16.39 -9.32 -32.50
N ASN A 35 15.20 -9.86 -32.20
CA ASN A 35 14.37 -10.58 -33.17
C ASN A 35 13.33 -9.68 -33.86
N GLN A 36 13.46 -8.37 -33.72
CA GLN A 36 12.54 -7.36 -34.25
C GLN A 36 11.10 -7.50 -33.70
N ARG A 37 10.94 -8.00 -32.46
CA ARG A 37 9.66 -8.08 -31.80
C ARG A 37 9.47 -6.89 -30.87
N LEU A 38 8.29 -6.29 -30.89
CA LEU A 38 7.92 -5.24 -29.95
C LEU A 38 7.93 -5.79 -28.53
N ARG A 39 8.70 -5.15 -27.64
CA ARG A 39 8.79 -5.48 -26.22
C ARG A 39 8.10 -4.42 -25.36
N TYR A 40 8.33 -3.16 -25.64
CA TYR A 40 7.79 -2.03 -24.90
C TYR A 40 7.38 -0.91 -25.85
N MET A 41 6.54 -0.03 -25.33
CA MET A 41 6.14 1.21 -25.99
C MET A 41 6.33 2.36 -24.99
N VAL A 42 7.10 3.37 -25.36
CA VAL A 42 7.28 4.59 -24.53
C VAL A 42 6.47 5.71 -25.17
N PHE A 43 5.64 6.36 -24.39
CA PHE A 43 4.79 7.45 -24.85
C PHE A 43 5.25 8.79 -24.27
N ARG A 44 5.26 9.83 -25.09
CA ARG A 44 5.57 11.19 -24.64
C ARG A 44 4.60 11.67 -23.55
N LYS A 45 3.35 11.26 -23.61
CA LYS A 45 2.33 11.58 -22.62
C LYS A 45 2.75 11.08 -21.23
N ASP A 46 3.22 9.83 -21.12
CA ASP A 46 3.61 9.22 -19.85
C ASP A 46 4.77 9.97 -19.19
N TYR A 47 5.71 10.51 -19.99
CA TYR A 47 6.78 11.36 -19.47
C TYR A 47 6.24 12.68 -18.92
N THR A 48 5.30 13.31 -19.65
CA THR A 48 4.68 14.57 -19.22
C THR A 48 3.86 14.37 -17.96
N ASP A 49 3.02 13.34 -17.94
CA ASP A 49 2.18 13.00 -16.80
C ASP A 49 3.02 12.69 -15.54
N ASN A 50 4.12 11.93 -15.69
CA ASN A 50 5.04 11.64 -14.58
C ASN A 50 5.77 12.90 -14.06
N LYS A 51 6.09 13.85 -14.94
CA LYS A 51 6.72 15.11 -14.55
C LYS A 51 5.75 16.04 -13.84
N GLU A 52 4.47 16.01 -14.21
CA GLU A 52 3.42 16.78 -13.56
C GLU A 52 2.98 16.16 -12.22
N ASN A 53 3.21 14.85 -12.04
CA ASN A 53 2.85 14.06 -10.85
C ASN A 53 4.09 13.47 -10.16
N GLU A 54 5.03 14.33 -9.75
CA GLU A 54 6.30 13.91 -9.11
C GLU A 54 6.12 13.07 -7.84
N LEU A 55 4.97 13.18 -7.19
CA LEU A 55 4.63 12.45 -5.96
C LEU A 55 3.88 11.13 -6.23
N GLU A 56 3.75 10.73 -7.49
CA GLU A 56 3.11 9.49 -7.87
C GLU A 56 3.89 8.27 -7.35
N LEU A 57 3.21 7.40 -6.59
CA LEU A 57 3.84 6.23 -6.00
C LEU A 57 3.89 5.08 -7.00
N THR A 58 5.07 4.86 -7.57
CA THR A 58 5.31 3.79 -8.55
C THR A 58 6.51 2.92 -8.15
N ASP A 59 6.54 1.70 -8.68
CA ASP A 59 7.68 0.79 -8.58
C ASP A 59 8.82 1.15 -9.57
N SER A 60 9.87 0.35 -9.59
CA SER A 60 11.01 0.52 -10.50
C SER A 60 10.64 0.37 -11.99
N ASN A 61 9.52 -0.28 -12.29
CA ASN A 61 8.99 -0.46 -13.64
C ASN A 61 7.97 0.63 -14.03
N LYS A 62 7.76 1.63 -13.16
CA LYS A 62 6.74 2.67 -13.27
C LYS A 62 5.30 2.14 -13.25
N SER A 63 5.07 0.99 -12.67
CA SER A 63 3.73 0.51 -12.34
C SER A 63 3.31 1.08 -11.00
N TYR A 64 2.02 1.44 -10.86
CA TYR A 64 1.51 1.91 -9.58
C TYR A 64 1.68 0.85 -8.50
N ILE A 65 2.10 1.27 -7.31
CA ILE A 65 2.06 0.44 -6.12
C ILE A 65 0.61 0.29 -5.70
N VAL A 66 0.12 -0.95 -5.65
CA VAL A 66 -1.29 -1.26 -5.41
C VAL A 66 -1.48 -2.12 -4.16
N GLY A 67 -2.51 -1.77 -3.39
CA GLY A 67 -2.95 -2.53 -2.24
C GLY A 67 -4.27 -3.25 -2.48
N ALA A 68 -4.47 -4.38 -1.82
CA ALA A 68 -5.74 -5.10 -1.86
C ALA A 68 -6.25 -5.45 -0.46
N GLY A 69 -7.55 -5.23 -0.25
CA GLY A 69 -8.24 -5.67 0.96
C GLY A 69 -8.47 -7.20 0.95
N ILE A 70 -8.19 -7.81 2.08
CA ILE A 70 -8.49 -9.22 2.36
C ILE A 70 -9.26 -9.34 3.66
N ASN A 71 -9.95 -10.46 3.85
CA ASN A 71 -10.60 -10.79 5.11
C ASN A 71 -9.99 -12.09 5.71
N THR A 72 -10.44 -12.45 6.90
CA THR A 72 -9.95 -13.61 7.64
C THR A 72 -10.65 -14.92 7.31
N ARG A 73 -11.46 -14.99 6.26
CA ARG A 73 -12.26 -16.18 5.91
C ARG A 73 -11.76 -16.88 4.65
N ASP A 74 -11.43 -16.10 3.61
CA ASP A 74 -11.06 -16.61 2.28
C ASP A 74 -9.58 -16.34 1.92
N TYR A 75 -8.77 -15.92 2.90
CA TYR A 75 -7.38 -15.55 2.69
C TYR A 75 -6.54 -16.64 2.01
N ALA A 76 -6.82 -17.92 2.31
CA ALA A 76 -6.06 -19.04 1.77
C ALA A 76 -6.16 -19.17 0.24
N GLU A 77 -7.29 -18.77 -0.35
CA GLU A 77 -7.50 -18.76 -1.81
C GLU A 77 -7.21 -17.38 -2.40
N ARG A 78 -7.61 -16.32 -1.70
CA ARG A 78 -7.53 -14.95 -2.20
C ARG A 78 -6.10 -14.41 -2.24
N VAL A 79 -5.30 -14.66 -1.21
CA VAL A 79 -3.92 -14.14 -1.12
C VAL A 79 -3.04 -14.65 -2.25
N PRO A 80 -2.98 -15.97 -2.57
CA PRO A 80 -2.20 -16.45 -3.71
C PRO A 80 -2.62 -15.81 -5.04
N ALA A 81 -3.93 -15.63 -5.25
CA ALA A 81 -4.45 -15.01 -6.48
C ALA A 81 -4.03 -13.54 -6.60
N LEU A 82 -4.08 -12.77 -5.49
CA LEU A 82 -3.65 -11.37 -5.47
C LEU A 82 -2.15 -11.23 -5.70
N ILE A 83 -1.34 -12.09 -5.08
CA ILE A 83 0.13 -12.09 -5.27
C ILE A 83 0.47 -12.44 -6.72
N ALA A 84 -0.19 -13.44 -7.31
CA ALA A 84 -0.02 -13.79 -8.72
C ALA A 84 -0.44 -12.66 -9.67
N ALA A 85 -1.38 -11.81 -9.26
CA ALA A 85 -1.81 -10.62 -10.00
C ALA A 85 -0.88 -9.41 -9.80
N GLY A 86 0.15 -9.50 -8.94
CA GLY A 86 1.14 -8.45 -8.74
C GLY A 86 0.76 -7.41 -7.68
N VAL A 87 0.01 -7.80 -6.64
CA VAL A 87 -0.26 -6.91 -5.50
C VAL A 87 1.01 -6.62 -4.71
N ASP A 88 1.21 -5.37 -4.29
CA ASP A 88 2.34 -4.95 -3.47
C ASP A 88 2.03 -5.00 -1.97
N VAL A 89 0.79 -4.70 -1.60
CA VAL A 89 0.35 -4.57 -0.21
C VAL A 89 -0.98 -5.29 0.01
N LEU A 90 -1.03 -6.14 1.01
CA LEU A 90 -2.26 -6.73 1.51
C LEU A 90 -2.73 -5.98 2.76
N CYS A 91 -4.02 -5.77 2.92
CA CYS A 91 -4.58 -5.18 4.12
C CYS A 91 -5.73 -6.02 4.64
N ILE A 92 -5.59 -6.59 5.85
CA ILE A 92 -6.69 -7.29 6.51
C ILE A 92 -7.67 -6.25 7.04
N ASP A 93 -8.85 -6.20 6.46
CA ASP A 93 -9.87 -5.21 6.80
C ASP A 93 -11.00 -5.85 7.61
N SER A 94 -11.09 -5.48 8.88
CA SER A 94 -12.09 -5.97 9.81
C SER A 94 -12.38 -4.92 10.88
N SER A 95 -13.63 -4.84 11.34
CA SER A 95 -13.99 -4.04 12.51
C SER A 95 -13.47 -4.61 13.84
N GLU A 96 -12.84 -5.78 13.81
CA GLU A 96 -12.32 -6.50 15.00
C GLU A 96 -10.90 -6.98 14.73
N GLY A 97 -9.95 -6.03 14.65
CA GLY A 97 -8.54 -6.33 14.39
C GLY A 97 -7.88 -7.09 15.53
N PHE A 98 -8.22 -6.80 16.76
CA PHE A 98 -7.69 -7.49 17.95
C PHE A 98 -8.36 -8.87 18.11
N SER A 99 -8.07 -9.79 17.20
CA SER A 99 -8.66 -11.13 17.19
C SER A 99 -7.68 -12.21 16.72
N GLU A 100 -7.88 -13.43 17.23
CA GLU A 100 -7.10 -14.60 16.81
C GLU A 100 -7.19 -14.87 15.30
N TRP A 101 -8.31 -14.53 14.67
CA TRP A 101 -8.48 -14.70 13.24
C TRP A 101 -7.48 -13.86 12.44
N GLN A 102 -7.22 -12.62 12.87
CA GLN A 102 -6.20 -11.80 12.23
C GLN A 102 -4.79 -12.36 12.47
N ARG A 103 -4.47 -12.77 13.69
CA ARG A 103 -3.18 -13.38 14.00
C ARG A 103 -2.91 -14.60 13.10
N ILE A 104 -3.88 -15.51 13.00
CA ILE A 104 -3.77 -16.70 12.15
C ILE A 104 -3.57 -16.31 10.69
N THR A 105 -4.32 -15.34 10.18
CA THR A 105 -4.20 -14.86 8.80
C THR A 105 -2.82 -14.26 8.52
N ILE A 106 -2.31 -13.40 9.40
CA ILE A 106 -0.97 -12.81 9.27
C ILE A 106 0.10 -13.89 9.28
N GLN A 107 0.04 -14.81 10.25
CA GLN A 107 1.01 -15.91 10.36
C GLN A 107 0.99 -16.80 9.13
N HIS A 108 -0.17 -17.15 8.60
CA HIS A 108 -0.27 -17.91 7.35
C HIS A 108 0.43 -17.20 6.18
N ILE A 109 0.22 -15.88 6.04
CA ILE A 109 0.87 -15.10 4.98
C ILE A 109 2.39 -15.09 5.19
N ARG A 110 2.87 -14.90 6.42
CA ARG A 110 4.30 -14.91 6.75
C ARG A 110 4.95 -16.28 6.51
N GLU A 111 4.28 -17.36 6.84
CA GLU A 111 4.75 -18.73 6.59
C GLU A 111 4.90 -19.03 5.09
N GLN A 112 3.99 -18.55 4.26
CA GLN A 112 3.98 -18.82 2.82
C GLN A 112 4.86 -17.86 2.01
N TYR A 113 4.92 -16.60 2.39
CA TYR A 113 5.51 -15.52 1.56
C TYR A 113 6.59 -14.71 2.28
N GLY A 114 6.80 -14.91 3.58
CA GLY A 114 7.79 -14.15 4.37
C GLY A 114 7.53 -12.65 4.29
N ASP A 115 8.56 -11.88 3.96
CA ASP A 115 8.54 -10.43 3.81
C ASP A 115 8.35 -9.95 2.36
N SER A 116 8.07 -10.87 1.43
CA SER A 116 7.93 -10.53 0.01
C SER A 116 6.69 -9.72 -0.31
N VAL A 117 5.69 -9.72 0.57
CA VAL A 117 4.49 -8.89 0.48
C VAL A 117 4.26 -8.17 1.81
N LYS A 118 3.86 -6.89 1.74
CA LYS A 118 3.53 -6.12 2.93
C LYS A 118 2.11 -6.41 3.41
N VAL A 119 1.94 -6.56 4.72
CA VAL A 119 0.66 -6.93 5.35
C VAL A 119 0.26 -5.89 6.38
N GLY A 120 -0.80 -5.14 6.08
CA GLY A 120 -1.50 -4.30 7.03
C GLY A 120 -2.59 -5.07 7.76
N ALA A 121 -2.83 -4.70 9.01
CA ALA A 121 -3.82 -5.33 9.86
C ALA A 121 -4.67 -4.31 10.62
N GLY A 122 -5.88 -4.65 10.95
CA GLY A 122 -6.81 -3.78 11.68
C GLY A 122 -8.27 -4.15 11.43
N ASN A 123 -9.16 -3.35 12.00
CA ASN A 123 -8.89 -2.13 12.73
C ASN A 123 -8.86 -2.38 14.24
N ILE A 124 -8.08 -1.58 14.90
CA ILE A 124 -7.96 -1.57 16.37
C ILE A 124 -8.20 -0.15 16.90
N VAL A 125 -8.30 0.00 18.22
CA VAL A 125 -8.54 1.31 18.89
C VAL A 125 -7.71 1.53 20.16
N ASP A 126 -6.78 0.62 20.47
CA ASP A 126 -5.95 0.68 21.68
C ASP A 126 -4.56 0.11 21.47
N GLY A 127 -3.65 0.41 22.42
CA GLY A 127 -2.27 -0.03 22.37
C GLY A 127 -2.08 -1.55 22.54
N GLU A 128 -2.99 -2.24 23.24
CA GLU A 128 -2.92 -3.70 23.38
C GLU A 128 -3.16 -4.38 22.02
N GLY A 129 -4.16 -3.91 21.27
CA GLY A 129 -4.43 -4.36 19.91
C GLY A 129 -3.27 -4.08 18.97
N PHE A 130 -2.60 -2.93 19.11
CA PHE A 130 -1.37 -2.64 18.35
C PHE A 130 -0.30 -3.69 18.61
N ARG A 131 0.04 -3.93 19.88
CA ARG A 131 1.09 -4.89 20.26
C ARG A 131 0.76 -6.31 19.80
N PHE A 132 -0.51 -6.69 19.88
CA PHE A 132 -0.97 -7.99 19.43
C PHE A 132 -0.71 -8.20 17.92
N LEU A 133 -1.10 -7.23 17.08
CA LEU A 133 -0.91 -7.30 15.63
C LEU A 133 0.55 -7.14 15.21
N ALA A 134 1.30 -6.29 15.90
CA ALA A 134 2.73 -6.12 15.70
C ALA A 134 3.49 -7.44 15.96
N ASN A 135 3.19 -8.11 17.08
CA ASN A 135 3.78 -9.40 17.41
C ASN A 135 3.33 -10.54 16.48
N ALA A 136 2.18 -10.41 15.83
CA ALA A 136 1.74 -11.35 14.80
C ALA A 136 2.50 -11.18 13.49
N GLY A 137 3.18 -10.06 13.27
CA GLY A 137 4.00 -9.78 12.08
C GLY A 137 3.36 -8.81 11.08
N ALA A 138 2.45 -7.93 11.52
CA ALA A 138 1.92 -6.86 10.67
C ALA A 138 3.00 -5.83 10.33
N ASP A 139 3.04 -5.34 9.07
CA ASP A 139 3.95 -4.27 8.64
C ASP A 139 3.39 -2.86 8.91
N PHE A 140 2.08 -2.70 8.98
CA PHE A 140 1.41 -1.47 9.39
C PHE A 140 0.05 -1.79 10.02
N ILE A 141 -0.47 -0.87 10.81
CA ILE A 141 -1.70 -1.10 11.57
C ILE A 141 -2.72 0.01 11.32
N LYS A 142 -3.96 -0.40 11.00
CA LYS A 142 -5.10 0.50 10.82
C LYS A 142 -5.84 0.73 12.14
N VAL A 143 -6.07 2.00 12.45
CA VAL A 143 -6.72 2.46 13.68
C VAL A 143 -8.03 3.14 13.37
N GLY A 144 -9.10 2.65 13.98
CA GLY A 144 -10.43 3.24 13.90
C GLY A 144 -11.55 2.21 13.81
N ILE A 145 -12.50 2.27 14.71
CA ILE A 145 -13.71 1.45 14.71
C ILE A 145 -14.93 2.35 14.82
N GLY A 146 -15.79 2.29 13.80
CA GLY A 146 -17.06 2.99 13.77
C GLY A 146 -16.95 4.51 13.54
N GLY A 147 -15.82 5.01 13.03
CA GLY A 147 -15.61 6.43 12.73
C GLY A 147 -16.21 6.91 11.41
N GLY A 148 -16.58 5.99 10.50
CA GLY A 148 -17.20 6.31 9.23
C GLY A 148 -18.69 6.71 9.40
N SER A 149 -19.18 7.60 8.53
CA SER A 149 -20.55 8.15 8.62
C SER A 149 -21.66 7.11 8.46
N ILE A 150 -21.39 6.01 7.77
CA ILE A 150 -22.36 4.91 7.53
C ILE A 150 -22.09 3.67 8.39
N CYS A 151 -21.05 3.71 9.23
CA CYS A 151 -20.66 2.57 10.04
C CYS A 151 -21.60 2.37 11.23
N ILE A 152 -22.16 1.17 11.35
CA ILE A 152 -23.07 0.78 12.44
C ILE A 152 -22.41 -0.14 13.49
N THR A 153 -21.09 -0.35 13.39
CA THR A 153 -20.37 -1.28 14.29
C THR A 153 -20.53 -0.90 15.76
N ARG A 154 -20.48 0.39 16.09
CA ARG A 154 -20.65 0.87 17.47
C ARG A 154 -22.01 0.55 18.04
N GLU A 155 -23.05 0.61 17.20
CA GLU A 155 -24.43 0.34 17.60
C GLU A 155 -24.71 -1.17 17.69
N THR A 156 -24.21 -1.94 16.72
CA THR A 156 -24.53 -3.36 16.59
C THR A 156 -23.65 -4.27 17.45
N LYS A 157 -22.37 -3.89 17.65
CA LYS A 157 -21.39 -4.67 18.40
C LYS A 157 -21.01 -4.05 19.75
N GLY A 158 -21.35 -2.80 19.98
CA GLY A 158 -21.02 -2.08 21.21
C GLY A 158 -19.51 -1.80 21.37
N ILE A 159 -18.74 -1.83 20.29
CA ILE A 159 -17.29 -1.59 20.29
C ILE A 159 -16.95 -0.31 19.52
N GLY A 160 -15.86 0.33 19.91
CA GLY A 160 -15.35 1.54 19.27
C GLY A 160 -14.74 2.48 20.28
N ARG A 161 -14.06 3.50 19.76
CA ARG A 161 -13.41 4.56 20.55
C ARG A 161 -13.39 5.84 19.75
N GLY A 162 -13.31 7.01 20.39
CA GLY A 162 -13.09 8.27 19.71
C GLY A 162 -11.74 8.25 18.96
N GLN A 163 -11.71 8.67 17.69
CA GLN A 163 -10.56 8.51 16.81
C GLN A 163 -9.29 9.18 17.37
N ALA A 164 -9.40 10.41 17.88
CA ALA A 164 -8.29 11.11 18.48
C ALA A 164 -7.69 10.36 19.67
N THR A 165 -8.53 9.86 20.57
CA THR A 165 -8.10 9.09 21.73
C THR A 165 -7.44 7.77 21.32
N ALA A 166 -8.01 7.07 20.31
CA ALA A 166 -7.45 5.84 19.79
C ALA A 166 -6.06 6.06 19.18
N LEU A 167 -5.90 7.11 18.36
CA LEU A 167 -4.61 7.42 17.75
C LEU A 167 -3.52 7.73 18.77
N ILE A 168 -3.82 8.59 19.75
CA ILE A 168 -2.85 8.95 20.80
C ILE A 168 -2.37 7.70 21.54
N ASP A 169 -3.29 6.82 21.92
CA ASP A 169 -2.98 5.59 22.66
C ASP A 169 -2.17 4.60 21.83
N VAL A 170 -2.61 4.33 20.60
CA VAL A 170 -1.95 3.40 19.68
C VAL A 170 -0.57 3.91 19.28
N CYS A 171 -0.43 5.19 18.97
CA CYS A 171 0.86 5.77 18.59
C CYS A 171 1.84 5.80 19.77
N ALA A 172 1.37 6.03 20.98
CA ALA A 172 2.22 5.91 22.17
C ALA A 172 2.74 4.48 22.35
N GLU A 173 1.91 3.46 22.11
CA GLU A 173 2.35 2.05 22.18
C GLU A 173 3.29 1.69 21.02
N ARG A 174 3.07 2.23 19.80
CA ARG A 174 4.01 2.10 18.66
C ARG A 174 5.39 2.62 19.03
N ASP A 175 5.46 3.82 19.61
CA ASP A 175 6.74 4.45 19.99
C ASP A 175 7.46 3.65 21.08
N LYS A 176 6.71 3.07 22.02
CA LYS A 176 7.24 2.17 23.03
C LYS A 176 7.76 0.87 22.41
N TYR A 177 6.98 0.25 21.54
CA TYR A 177 7.37 -0.95 20.80
C TYR A 177 8.63 -0.72 19.98
N PHE A 178 8.71 0.42 19.28
CA PHE A 178 9.91 0.79 18.53
C PHE A 178 11.16 0.94 19.43
N LYS A 179 11.03 1.56 20.60
CA LYS A 179 12.13 1.65 21.58
C LYS A 179 12.59 0.30 22.12
N GLU A 180 11.66 -0.64 22.30
CA GLU A 180 11.94 -1.97 22.81
C GLU A 180 12.56 -2.91 21.77
N THR A 181 12.11 -2.82 20.52
CA THR A 181 12.43 -3.81 19.46
C THR A 181 13.31 -3.27 18.33
N GLY A 182 13.37 -1.95 18.15
CA GLY A 182 13.97 -1.32 16.99
C GLY A 182 13.13 -1.40 15.71
N VAL A 183 11.93 -2.01 15.77
CA VAL A 183 11.03 -2.19 14.62
C VAL A 183 9.95 -1.11 14.65
N TYR A 184 9.95 -0.24 13.63
CA TYR A 184 8.92 0.79 13.46
C TYR A 184 7.77 0.24 12.60
N ILE A 185 6.56 0.30 13.12
CA ILE A 185 5.34 -0.16 12.44
C ILE A 185 4.41 1.04 12.28
N PRO A 186 4.22 1.54 11.04
CA PRO A 186 3.36 2.69 10.76
C PRO A 186 1.92 2.50 11.23
N VAL A 187 1.29 3.59 11.63
CA VAL A 187 -0.11 3.66 12.08
C VAL A 187 -0.93 4.47 11.08
N CYS A 188 -1.89 3.81 10.45
CA CYS A 188 -2.83 4.43 9.52
C CYS A 188 -4.13 4.82 10.23
N SER A 189 -4.47 6.11 10.24
CA SER A 189 -5.77 6.59 10.73
C SER A 189 -6.86 6.28 9.70
N ASP A 190 -7.87 5.51 10.09
CA ASP A 190 -8.94 5.06 9.22
C ASP A 190 -10.33 5.47 9.74
N GLY A 191 -11.11 6.06 8.84
CA GLY A 191 -12.48 6.49 9.11
C GLY A 191 -12.61 7.90 9.71
N GLY A 192 -13.62 8.62 9.24
CA GLY A 192 -13.95 9.97 9.73
C GLY A 192 -13.05 11.09 9.22
N ILE A 193 -12.11 10.82 8.34
CA ILE A 193 -11.28 11.83 7.67
C ILE A 193 -12.08 12.39 6.49
N VAL A 194 -12.67 13.58 6.67
CA VAL A 194 -13.56 14.22 5.69
C VAL A 194 -12.91 15.47 5.08
N TYR A 195 -12.13 16.21 5.87
CA TYR A 195 -11.48 17.44 5.46
C TYR A 195 -9.96 17.33 5.60
N ASP A 196 -9.24 18.16 4.87
CA ASP A 196 -7.77 18.21 4.89
C ASP A 196 -7.19 18.47 6.29
N TYR A 197 -7.80 19.33 7.09
CA TYR A 197 -7.36 19.57 8.46
C TYR A 197 -7.54 18.35 9.38
N HIS A 198 -8.42 17.39 9.08
CA HIS A 198 -8.49 16.12 9.79
C HIS A 198 -7.21 15.31 9.60
N MET A 199 -6.60 15.36 8.40
CA MET A 199 -5.30 14.70 8.14
C MET A 199 -4.22 15.34 9.01
N THR A 200 -4.16 16.68 9.03
CA THR A 200 -3.21 17.43 9.90
C THR A 200 -3.35 17.06 11.37
N LEU A 201 -4.60 16.94 11.86
CA LEU A 201 -4.85 16.51 13.24
C LEU A 201 -4.42 15.07 13.49
N ALA A 202 -4.70 14.14 12.58
CA ALA A 202 -4.29 12.74 12.71
C ALA A 202 -2.77 12.60 12.77
N LEU A 203 -2.04 13.29 11.88
CA LEU A 203 -0.58 13.35 11.88
C LEU A 203 -0.04 13.97 13.18
N ALA A 204 -0.65 15.06 13.67
CA ALA A 204 -0.25 15.68 14.93
C ALA A 204 -0.49 14.78 16.15
N MET A 205 -1.40 13.81 16.05
CA MET A 205 -1.65 12.77 17.07
C MET A 205 -0.75 11.55 16.92
N GLY A 206 0.12 11.54 15.92
CA GLY A 206 1.15 10.52 15.70
C GLY A 206 0.85 9.52 14.58
N ALA A 207 -0.23 9.64 13.81
CA ALA A 207 -0.43 8.83 12.62
C ALA A 207 0.64 9.12 11.56
N ASP A 208 0.87 8.15 10.64
CA ASP A 208 1.87 8.20 9.57
C ASP A 208 1.25 8.45 8.21
#